data_eb0bb7a467253ce542867563a36c10ee
#
_entry.id   eb0bb7a467253ce542867563a36c10ee
#
_cell.length_a   1.000
_cell.length_b   1.000
_cell.length_c   1.000
_cell.angle_alpha   90.00
_cell.angle_beta   90.00
_cell.angle_gamma   90.00
#
_symmetry.space_group_name_H-M   'P 1'
#
loop_
_entity.id
_entity.type
_entity.pdbx_description
1 polymer ?
#
loop_
_entity_poly.entity_id
_entity_poly.type
_entity_poly.pdbx_seq_one_letter_code
_entity_poly.pdbx_strand_id
1 'polypeptide(L)'
;MTIVYFVRHAHSIYTNDEYNRPLSEKGLHDAQKITQQFKQIEIDAVYSSSYKRAIQTVEGIASLQGLPVRIIDALKERTLGNIENTDFLQAIEQVWGNHEYSFEEGESNKAAQQRAIEAFLPLLENDKEQRIVIGTHGNILTLILNYFDKNIGIDFWKALNMPSVIQCDIQSKKIINIKLLS
;
A
#
# COMPACT_ATOMS: atom_id res chain seq x y z
N MET A 1 -14.48 13.84 7.47
CA MET A 1 -13.82 12.55 7.77
C MET A 1 -13.56 11.83 6.46
N THR A 2 -12.35 11.33 6.25
CA THR A 2 -12.00 10.52 5.07
C THR A 2 -11.82 9.07 5.49
N ILE A 3 -12.46 8.14 4.76
CA ILE A 3 -12.21 6.71 4.94
C ILE A 3 -11.27 6.26 3.83
N VAL A 4 -10.12 5.74 4.20
CA VAL A 4 -9.11 5.22 3.27
C VAL A 4 -9.07 3.70 3.36
N TYR A 5 -9.28 3.04 2.23
CA TYR A 5 -9.08 1.60 2.10
C TYR A 5 -7.71 1.36 1.43
N PHE A 6 -6.72 1.03 2.22
CA PHE A 6 -5.44 0.57 1.69
C PHE A 6 -5.55 -0.89 1.27
N VAL A 7 -5.19 -1.17 0.04
CA VAL A 7 -5.23 -2.51 -0.54
C VAL A 7 -3.80 -2.94 -0.88
N ARG A 8 -3.23 -3.84 -0.07
CA ARG A 8 -1.98 -4.50 -0.42
C ARG A 8 -2.22 -5.39 -1.63
N HIS A 9 -1.36 -5.30 -2.65
CA HIS A 9 -1.50 -6.09 -3.88
C HIS A 9 -1.56 -7.59 -3.61
N ALA A 10 -2.25 -8.32 -4.50
CA ALA A 10 -2.34 -9.77 -4.48
C ALA A 10 -1.03 -10.43 -4.98
N HIS A 11 -0.97 -11.77 -4.92
CA HIS A 11 0.20 -12.52 -5.32
C HIS A 11 0.60 -12.23 -6.78
N SER A 12 1.89 -11.95 -7.00
CA SER A 12 2.45 -11.59 -8.30
C SER A 12 3.49 -12.60 -8.78
N ILE A 13 3.67 -12.68 -10.11
CA ILE A 13 4.73 -13.49 -10.73
C ILE A 13 6.03 -12.70 -10.62
N TYR A 14 7.04 -13.26 -9.97
CA TYR A 14 8.33 -12.59 -9.84
C TYR A 14 8.97 -12.34 -11.21
N THR A 15 9.38 -11.11 -11.44
CA THR A 15 10.22 -10.67 -12.56
C THR A 15 11.19 -9.61 -12.07
N ASN A 16 12.29 -9.38 -12.80
CA ASN A 16 13.23 -8.29 -12.47
C ASN A 16 12.66 -6.90 -12.78
N ASP A 17 11.59 -6.83 -13.57
CA ASP A 17 10.90 -5.58 -13.88
C ASP A 17 9.82 -5.31 -12.83
N GLU A 18 10.16 -4.55 -11.80
CA GLU A 18 9.26 -4.20 -10.72
C GLU A 18 7.99 -3.47 -11.18
N TYR A 19 8.10 -2.61 -12.21
CA TYR A 19 6.96 -1.84 -12.71
C TYR A 19 5.95 -2.74 -13.42
N ASN A 20 6.40 -3.66 -14.25
CA ASN A 20 5.54 -4.49 -15.12
C ASN A 20 5.25 -5.88 -14.55
N ARG A 21 5.76 -6.21 -13.35
CA ARG A 21 5.47 -7.48 -12.66
C ARG A 21 3.96 -7.67 -12.50
N PRO A 22 3.34 -8.69 -13.16
CA PRO A 22 1.90 -8.89 -13.13
C PRO A 22 1.47 -9.73 -11.94
N LEU A 23 0.17 -9.72 -11.64
CA LEU A 23 -0.44 -10.70 -10.76
C LEU A 23 -0.33 -12.11 -11.36
N SER A 24 -0.21 -13.13 -10.51
CA SER A 24 -0.40 -14.52 -10.88
C SER A 24 -1.89 -14.84 -11.08
N GLU A 25 -2.21 -16.03 -11.62
CA GLU A 25 -3.60 -16.49 -11.70
C GLU A 25 -4.30 -16.49 -10.34
N LYS A 26 -3.60 -16.98 -9.29
CA LYS A 26 -4.08 -16.88 -7.91
C LYS A 26 -4.33 -15.43 -7.51
N GLY A 27 -3.38 -14.54 -7.82
CA GLY A 27 -3.51 -13.11 -7.52
C GLY A 27 -4.68 -12.44 -8.23
N LEU A 28 -4.93 -12.76 -9.48
CA LEU A 28 -6.10 -12.27 -10.23
C LEU A 28 -7.43 -12.76 -9.59
N HIS A 29 -7.47 -14.02 -9.18
CA HIS A 29 -8.64 -14.57 -8.49
C HIS A 29 -8.87 -13.88 -7.13
N ASP A 30 -7.81 -13.66 -6.35
CA ASP A 30 -7.90 -12.98 -5.06
C ASP A 30 -8.28 -11.50 -5.22
N ALA A 31 -7.80 -10.81 -6.28
CA ALA A 31 -8.22 -9.45 -6.62
C ALA A 31 -9.74 -9.37 -6.94
N GLN A 32 -10.30 -10.39 -7.60
CA GLN A 32 -11.74 -10.47 -7.82
C GLN A 32 -12.51 -10.60 -6.50
N LYS A 33 -12.01 -11.39 -5.54
CA LYS A 33 -12.63 -11.50 -4.20
C LYS A 33 -12.59 -10.16 -3.46
N ILE A 34 -11.46 -9.44 -3.54
CA ILE A 34 -11.36 -8.08 -2.99
C ILE A 34 -12.42 -7.17 -3.63
N THR A 35 -12.55 -7.18 -4.95
CA THR A 35 -13.58 -6.38 -5.65
C THR A 35 -14.98 -6.65 -5.12
N GLN A 36 -15.34 -7.90 -4.84
CA GLN A 36 -16.67 -8.25 -4.31
C GLN A 36 -16.97 -7.62 -2.95
N GLN A 37 -15.94 -7.38 -2.11
CA GLN A 37 -16.12 -6.74 -0.81
C GLN A 37 -16.61 -5.28 -0.93
N PHE A 38 -16.35 -4.64 -2.08
CA PHE A 38 -16.72 -3.25 -2.34
C PHE A 38 -18.07 -3.07 -3.04
N LYS A 39 -18.82 -4.14 -3.30
CA LYS A 39 -20.11 -4.06 -4.02
C LYS A 39 -21.16 -3.14 -3.38
N GLN A 40 -21.12 -3.03 -2.06
CA GLN A 40 -22.09 -2.22 -1.29
C GLN A 40 -21.44 -0.99 -0.63
N ILE A 41 -20.20 -0.70 -1.00
CA ILE A 41 -19.44 0.43 -0.49
C ILE A 41 -19.28 1.43 -1.63
N GLU A 42 -19.86 2.61 -1.50
CA GLU A 42 -19.63 3.70 -2.46
C GLU A 42 -18.21 4.23 -2.29
N ILE A 43 -17.48 4.34 -3.40
CA ILE A 43 -16.11 4.85 -3.44
C ILE A 43 -16.06 6.10 -4.32
N ASP A 44 -15.41 7.14 -3.84
CA ASP A 44 -15.30 8.43 -4.53
C ASP A 44 -14.07 8.52 -5.43
N ALA A 45 -13.00 7.80 -5.11
CA ALA A 45 -11.80 7.77 -5.92
C ALA A 45 -10.99 6.49 -5.69
N VAL A 46 -10.32 6.02 -6.75
CA VAL A 46 -9.38 4.89 -6.70
C VAL A 46 -8.01 5.37 -7.15
N TYR A 47 -7.03 5.18 -6.28
CA TYR A 47 -5.63 5.46 -6.53
C TYR A 47 -4.83 4.15 -6.52
N SER A 48 -3.68 4.16 -7.15
CA SER A 48 -2.72 3.06 -7.08
C SER A 48 -1.29 3.56 -7.24
N SER A 49 -0.35 2.83 -6.68
CA SER A 49 1.03 2.96 -7.12
C SER A 49 1.15 2.64 -8.61
N SER A 50 2.28 3.01 -9.22
CA SER A 50 2.57 2.74 -10.62
C SER A 50 2.86 1.27 -10.95
N TYR A 51 3.04 0.41 -9.95
CA TYR A 51 3.35 -0.99 -10.17
C TYR A 51 2.12 -1.79 -10.64
N LYS A 52 2.27 -2.51 -11.75
CA LYS A 52 1.20 -3.26 -12.40
C LYS A 52 0.41 -4.15 -11.44
N ARG A 53 1.09 -4.85 -10.54
CA ARG A 53 0.44 -5.73 -9.55
C ARG A 53 -0.52 -4.98 -8.61
N ALA A 54 -0.20 -3.74 -8.23
CA ALA A 54 -1.09 -2.93 -7.39
C ALA A 54 -2.28 -2.41 -8.20
N ILE A 55 -2.05 -1.96 -9.43
CA ILE A 55 -3.10 -1.52 -10.36
C ILE A 55 -4.08 -2.65 -10.60
N GLN A 56 -3.61 -3.84 -10.99
CA GLN A 56 -4.45 -5.01 -11.26
C GLN A 56 -5.26 -5.47 -10.03
N THR A 57 -4.77 -5.20 -8.82
CA THR A 57 -5.49 -5.57 -7.60
C THR A 57 -6.72 -4.68 -7.36
N VAL A 58 -6.68 -3.40 -7.76
CA VAL A 58 -7.75 -2.43 -7.50
C VAL A 58 -8.57 -2.04 -8.72
N GLU A 59 -8.13 -2.40 -9.95
CA GLU A 59 -8.85 -2.02 -11.18
C GLU A 59 -10.27 -2.56 -11.25
N GLY A 60 -10.52 -3.75 -10.65
CA GLY A 60 -11.87 -4.30 -10.53
C GLY A 60 -12.78 -3.43 -9.65
N ILE A 61 -12.25 -2.85 -8.56
CA ILE A 61 -13.00 -1.91 -7.71
C ILE A 61 -13.31 -0.63 -8.50
N ALA A 62 -12.32 -0.09 -9.22
CA ALA A 62 -12.50 1.09 -10.05
C ALA A 62 -13.58 0.87 -11.11
N SER A 63 -13.51 -0.26 -11.82
CA SER A 63 -14.50 -0.63 -12.83
C SER A 63 -15.91 -0.77 -12.25
N LEU A 64 -16.04 -1.40 -11.07
CA LEU A 64 -17.31 -1.57 -10.36
C LEU A 64 -17.97 -0.23 -10.02
N GLN A 65 -17.16 0.78 -9.70
CA GLN A 65 -17.59 2.13 -9.31
C GLN A 65 -17.68 3.11 -10.50
N GLY A 66 -17.30 2.69 -11.72
CA GLY A 66 -17.25 3.57 -12.89
C GLY A 66 -16.17 4.67 -12.78
N LEU A 67 -15.10 4.40 -12.05
CA LEU A 67 -14.02 5.34 -11.76
C LEU A 67 -12.73 4.97 -12.48
N PRO A 68 -11.86 5.94 -12.84
CA PRO A 68 -10.51 5.65 -13.30
C PRO A 68 -9.60 5.27 -12.11
N VAL A 69 -8.58 4.46 -12.35
CA VAL A 69 -7.46 4.30 -11.43
C VAL A 69 -6.48 5.45 -11.65
N ARG A 70 -6.28 6.28 -10.63
CA ARG A 70 -5.34 7.41 -10.64
C ARG A 70 -3.99 6.96 -10.10
N ILE A 71 -2.94 7.12 -10.90
CA ILE A 71 -1.59 6.65 -10.56
C ILE A 71 -0.84 7.68 -9.72
N ILE A 72 -0.27 7.22 -8.61
CA ILE A 72 0.63 8.00 -7.74
C ILE A 72 1.91 7.20 -7.56
N ASP A 73 2.96 7.50 -8.33
CA ASP A 73 4.22 6.75 -8.32
C ASP A 73 4.88 6.73 -6.93
N ALA A 74 4.74 7.81 -6.17
CA ALA A 74 5.27 7.90 -4.82
C ALA A 74 4.67 6.87 -3.83
N LEU A 75 3.61 6.15 -4.19
CA LEU A 75 3.04 5.06 -3.37
C LEU A 75 3.59 3.67 -3.73
N LYS A 76 4.61 3.59 -4.60
CA LYS A 76 5.29 2.33 -4.92
C LYS A 76 6.04 1.76 -3.73
N GLU A 77 6.32 0.46 -3.78
CA GLU A 77 7.02 -0.23 -2.69
C GLU A 77 8.40 0.40 -2.44
N ARG A 78 8.84 0.33 -1.20
CA ARG A 78 10.20 0.71 -0.82
C ARG A 78 11.20 -0.19 -1.55
N THR A 79 12.15 0.41 -2.25
CA THR A 79 13.24 -0.31 -2.88
C THR A 79 14.22 -0.76 -1.81
N LEU A 80 14.36 -2.08 -1.61
CA LEU A 80 15.30 -2.62 -0.60
C LEU A 80 16.76 -2.44 -1.04
N GLY A 81 17.00 -2.50 -2.34
CA GLY A 81 18.35 -2.39 -2.92
C GLY A 81 19.08 -3.73 -2.98
N ASN A 82 20.40 -3.66 -3.14
CA ASN A 82 21.26 -4.83 -3.22
C ASN A 82 21.55 -5.36 -1.81
N ILE A 83 20.88 -6.46 -1.43
CA ILE A 83 21.06 -7.10 -0.11
C ILE A 83 22.19 -8.13 -0.11
N GLU A 84 22.85 -8.35 -1.28
CA GLU A 84 23.95 -9.30 -1.45
C GLU A 84 23.63 -10.69 -0.88
N ASN A 85 24.40 -11.13 0.13
CA ASN A 85 24.26 -12.43 0.79
C ASN A 85 23.38 -12.37 2.04
N THR A 86 22.67 -11.25 2.29
CA THR A 86 21.77 -11.11 3.44
C THR A 86 20.44 -11.78 3.12
N ASP A 87 19.91 -12.58 4.06
CA ASP A 87 18.56 -13.12 3.94
C ASP A 87 17.54 -11.99 3.86
N PHE A 88 16.48 -12.18 3.05
CA PHE A 88 15.46 -11.15 2.81
C PHE A 88 14.82 -10.66 4.12
N LEU A 89 14.46 -11.57 5.03
CA LEU A 89 13.84 -11.19 6.30
C LEU A 89 14.81 -10.43 7.20
N GLN A 90 16.07 -10.85 7.25
CA GLN A 90 17.13 -10.14 7.99
C GLN A 90 17.35 -8.75 7.42
N ALA A 91 17.34 -8.60 6.09
CA ALA A 91 17.47 -7.29 5.45
C ALA A 91 16.29 -6.36 5.81
N ILE A 92 15.08 -6.89 5.82
CA ILE A 92 13.88 -6.15 6.28
C ILE A 92 14.02 -5.73 7.75
N GLU A 93 14.43 -6.64 8.63
CA GLU A 93 14.65 -6.35 10.05
C GLU A 93 15.70 -5.26 10.26
N GLN A 94 16.77 -5.27 9.46
CA GLN A 94 17.83 -4.26 9.54
C GLN A 94 17.31 -2.86 9.18
N VAL A 95 16.54 -2.71 8.11
CA VAL A 95 16.01 -1.39 7.70
C VAL A 95 14.88 -0.91 8.62
N TRP A 96 14.14 -1.82 9.27
CA TRP A 96 13.17 -1.47 10.30
C TRP A 96 13.83 -1.16 11.65
N GLY A 97 15.00 -1.73 11.93
CA GLY A 97 15.79 -1.44 13.13
C GLY A 97 16.49 -0.08 13.08
N ASN A 98 16.77 0.42 11.88
CA ASN A 98 17.34 1.75 11.66
C ASN A 98 16.70 2.39 10.43
N HIS A 99 15.76 3.30 10.64
CA HIS A 99 14.99 3.96 9.58
C HIS A 99 15.82 4.87 8.66
N GLU A 100 17.03 5.22 9.04
CA GLU A 100 17.95 6.00 8.19
C GLU A 100 18.88 5.12 7.35
N TYR A 101 18.97 3.83 7.67
CA TYR A 101 19.79 2.89 6.94
C TYR A 101 19.15 2.47 5.61
N SER A 102 19.97 2.34 4.57
CA SER A 102 19.62 1.73 3.30
C SER A 102 20.74 0.82 2.81
N PHE A 103 20.38 -0.26 2.13
CA PHE A 103 21.35 -1.00 1.32
C PHE A 103 21.74 -0.19 0.08
N GLU A 104 22.81 -0.61 -0.60
CA GLU A 104 23.24 -0.03 -1.86
C GLU A 104 22.10 -0.05 -2.88
N GLU A 105 21.91 1.03 -3.61
CA GLU A 105 20.80 1.22 -4.56
C GLU A 105 19.40 1.15 -3.96
N GLY A 106 19.28 1.10 -2.62
CA GLY A 106 18.00 1.03 -1.91
C GLY A 106 17.55 2.36 -1.33
N GLU A 107 16.33 2.37 -0.82
CA GLU A 107 15.76 3.47 -0.04
C GLU A 107 15.80 3.12 1.45
N SER A 108 16.11 4.10 2.29
CA SER A 108 15.83 3.99 3.74
C SER A 108 14.32 4.04 4.00
N ASN A 109 13.89 3.46 5.12
CA ASN A 109 12.50 3.56 5.56
C ASN A 109 12.05 5.03 5.71
N LYS A 110 12.96 5.90 6.19
CA LYS A 110 12.70 7.35 6.34
C LYS A 110 12.42 8.01 4.99
N ALA A 111 13.26 7.77 3.99
CA ALA A 111 13.09 8.35 2.66
C ALA A 111 11.81 7.84 1.98
N ALA A 112 11.54 6.52 2.04
CA ALA A 112 10.33 5.93 1.49
C ALA A 112 9.07 6.47 2.19
N GLN A 113 9.07 6.57 3.53
CA GLN A 113 7.97 7.14 4.29
C GLN A 113 7.72 8.60 3.89
N GLN A 114 8.78 9.42 3.80
CA GLN A 114 8.65 10.83 3.44
C GLN A 114 7.98 11.01 2.07
N ARG A 115 8.48 10.34 1.02
CA ARG A 115 7.88 10.46 -0.33
C ARG A 115 6.42 10.01 -0.38
N ALA A 116 6.08 8.93 0.37
CA ALA A 116 4.72 8.42 0.41
C ALA A 116 3.79 9.38 1.16
N ILE A 117 4.22 9.94 2.27
CA ILE A 117 3.43 10.88 3.08
C ILE A 117 3.22 12.20 2.34
N GLU A 118 4.24 12.74 1.66
CA GLU A 118 4.12 13.95 0.83
C GLU A 118 3.06 13.78 -0.28
N ALA A 119 2.91 12.57 -0.84
CA ALA A 119 1.89 12.29 -1.83
C ALA A 119 0.52 11.93 -1.22
N PHE A 120 0.49 11.36 -0.01
CA PHE A 120 -0.73 10.90 0.63
C PHE A 120 -1.50 12.03 1.33
N LEU A 121 -0.80 12.93 2.07
CA LEU A 121 -1.48 13.98 2.84
C LEU A 121 -2.36 14.89 2.00
N PRO A 122 -2.00 15.29 0.76
CA PRO A 122 -2.88 16.09 -0.09
C PRO A 122 -4.22 15.43 -0.41
N LEU A 123 -4.28 14.09 -0.41
CA LEU A 123 -5.56 13.37 -0.63
C LEU A 123 -6.55 13.58 0.52
N LEU A 124 -6.06 13.99 1.70
CA LEU A 124 -6.85 14.22 2.90
C LEU A 124 -7.21 15.69 3.12
N GLU A 125 -6.72 16.61 2.28
CA GLU A 125 -6.84 18.06 2.53
C GLU A 125 -8.25 18.63 2.28
N ASN A 126 -9.02 17.95 1.47
CA ASN A 126 -10.39 18.38 1.20
C ASN A 126 -11.33 17.80 2.25
N ASP A 127 -11.45 18.31 3.45
CA ASP A 127 -12.33 17.87 4.57
C ASP A 127 -13.75 17.37 4.17
N LYS A 128 -13.90 16.93 2.93
CA LYS A 128 -15.09 16.27 2.42
C LYS A 128 -15.16 14.86 2.98
N GLU A 129 -16.34 14.47 3.38
CA GLU A 129 -16.61 13.05 3.62
C GLU A 129 -16.40 12.31 2.31
N GLN A 130 -15.32 11.52 2.25
CA GLN A 130 -14.99 10.73 1.07
C GLN A 130 -14.46 9.35 1.47
N ARG A 131 -14.67 8.40 0.59
CA ARG A 131 -14.12 7.05 0.69
C ARG A 131 -13.19 6.82 -0.49
N ILE A 132 -11.93 6.58 -0.22
CA ILE A 132 -10.93 6.36 -1.26
C ILE A 132 -10.28 5.00 -1.12
N VAL A 133 -9.96 4.38 -2.26
CA VAL A 133 -9.19 3.14 -2.32
C VAL A 133 -7.78 3.45 -2.79
N ILE A 134 -6.78 2.85 -2.17
CA ILE A 134 -5.36 3.00 -2.54
C ILE A 134 -4.72 1.63 -2.69
N GLY A 135 -4.43 1.25 -3.94
CA GLY A 135 -3.62 0.07 -4.27
C GLY A 135 -2.14 0.31 -3.97
N THR A 136 -1.53 -0.52 -3.12
CA THR A 136 -0.18 -0.31 -2.63
C THR A 136 0.50 -1.63 -2.20
N HIS A 137 1.55 -1.56 -1.40
CA HIS A 137 2.46 -2.66 -1.06
C HIS A 137 2.69 -2.75 0.44
N GLY A 138 3.25 -3.88 0.89
CA GLY A 138 3.34 -4.18 2.32
C GLY A 138 4.17 -3.21 3.13
N ASN A 139 5.43 -2.95 2.74
CA ASN A 139 6.31 -2.06 3.51
C ASN A 139 5.85 -0.61 3.44
N ILE A 140 5.55 -0.08 2.24
CA ILE A 140 5.16 1.33 2.11
C ILE A 140 3.84 1.62 2.83
N LEU A 141 2.87 0.71 2.80
CA LEU A 141 1.64 0.80 3.58
C LEU A 141 1.94 0.88 5.08
N THR A 142 2.77 -0.03 5.58
CA THR A 142 3.17 -0.04 7.00
C THR A 142 3.89 1.24 7.38
N LEU A 143 4.74 1.78 6.51
CA LEU A 143 5.44 3.05 6.73
C LEU A 143 4.48 4.25 6.74
N ILE A 144 3.45 4.27 5.89
CA ILE A 144 2.40 5.30 5.94
C ILE A 144 1.68 5.24 7.29
N LEU A 145 1.26 4.07 7.74
CA LEU A 145 0.58 3.92 9.03
C LEU A 145 1.51 4.27 10.21
N ASN A 146 2.79 3.89 10.15
CA ASN A 146 3.82 4.23 11.14
C ASN A 146 4.03 5.75 11.28
N TYR A 147 3.78 6.52 10.24
CA TYR A 147 3.85 7.99 10.34
C TYR A 147 2.85 8.51 11.38
N PHE A 148 1.64 7.94 11.42
CA PHE A 148 0.58 8.34 12.33
C PHE A 148 0.66 7.66 13.71
N ASP A 149 1.09 6.39 13.75
CA ASP A 149 1.26 5.61 14.98
C ASP A 149 2.59 4.84 14.95
N LYS A 150 3.53 5.26 15.76
CA LYS A 150 4.88 4.68 15.84
C LYS A 150 4.91 3.23 16.36
N ASN A 151 3.83 2.74 16.95
CA ASN A 151 3.70 1.34 17.36
C ASN A 151 3.43 0.40 16.17
N ILE A 152 2.98 0.93 15.04
CA ILE A 152 2.79 0.17 13.80
C ILE A 152 4.15 0.04 13.11
N GLY A 153 4.71 -1.16 13.10
CA GLY A 153 6.05 -1.41 12.57
C GLY A 153 6.16 -2.79 11.91
N ILE A 154 7.34 -3.39 12.04
CA ILE A 154 7.68 -4.64 11.36
C ILE A 154 6.73 -5.80 11.71
N ASP A 155 6.25 -5.88 12.96
CA ASP A 155 5.34 -6.96 13.38
C ASP A 155 3.99 -6.85 12.65
N PHE A 156 3.50 -5.62 12.45
CA PHE A 156 2.31 -5.36 11.64
C PHE A 156 2.55 -5.81 10.20
N TRP A 157 3.68 -5.44 9.59
CA TRP A 157 4.04 -5.87 8.24
C TRP A 157 4.11 -7.40 8.12
N LYS A 158 4.72 -8.09 9.10
CA LYS A 158 4.81 -9.57 9.13
C LYS A 158 3.43 -10.23 9.21
N ALA A 159 2.47 -9.58 9.87
CA ALA A 159 1.12 -10.10 10.04
C ALA A 159 0.19 -9.84 8.84
N LEU A 160 0.58 -8.98 7.89
CA LEU A 160 -0.23 -8.66 6.73
C LEU A 160 -0.31 -9.82 5.74
N ASN A 161 -1.53 -10.23 5.41
CA ASN A 161 -1.77 -11.15 4.30
C ASN A 161 -1.49 -10.49 2.93
N MET A 162 -1.41 -11.30 1.90
CA MET A 162 -1.28 -10.87 0.51
C MET A 162 -2.34 -11.57 -0.35
N PRO A 163 -3.41 -10.86 -0.76
CA PRO A 163 -3.70 -9.45 -0.50
C PRO A 163 -4.23 -9.19 0.92
N SER A 164 -4.35 -7.92 1.30
CA SER A 164 -5.08 -7.47 2.48
C SER A 164 -5.73 -6.12 2.25
N VAL A 165 -6.86 -5.87 2.93
CA VAL A 165 -7.58 -4.60 2.91
C VAL A 165 -7.62 -4.02 4.32
N ILE A 166 -7.10 -2.81 4.46
CA ILE A 166 -7.07 -2.09 5.72
C ILE A 166 -7.89 -0.82 5.57
N GLN A 167 -8.94 -0.70 6.36
CA GLN A 167 -9.73 0.53 6.47
C GLN A 167 -9.10 1.43 7.53
N CYS A 168 -8.86 2.68 7.17
CA CYS A 168 -8.43 3.74 8.09
C CYS A 168 -9.45 4.88 8.05
N ASP A 169 -10.02 5.20 9.22
CA ASP A 169 -10.86 6.36 9.38
C ASP A 169 -9.98 7.53 9.81
N ILE A 170 -9.97 8.60 9.01
CA ILE A 170 -9.05 9.74 9.18
C ILE A 170 -9.85 11.02 9.36
N GLN A 171 -9.54 11.75 10.41
CA GLN A 171 -10.13 13.07 10.69
C GLN A 171 -9.02 14.05 11.08
N SER A 172 -9.05 15.25 10.50
CA SER A 172 -8.05 16.30 10.79
C SER A 172 -6.60 15.78 10.68
N LYS A 173 -6.32 15.01 9.63
CA LYS A 173 -5.01 14.38 9.37
C LYS A 173 -4.53 13.43 10.50
N LYS A 174 -5.45 12.88 11.29
CA LYS A 174 -5.15 11.87 12.32
C LYS A 174 -5.97 10.61 12.04
N ILE A 175 -5.34 9.46 12.17
CA ILE A 175 -6.06 8.19 12.14
C ILE A 175 -6.80 8.04 13.46
N ILE A 176 -8.12 7.85 13.39
CA ILE A 176 -8.99 7.64 14.55
C ILE A 176 -9.41 6.18 14.70
N ASN A 177 -9.28 5.40 13.64
CA ASN A 177 -9.57 3.96 13.67
C ASN A 177 -8.79 3.24 12.56
N ILE A 178 -8.32 2.03 12.84
CA ILE A 178 -7.71 1.10 11.86
C ILE A 178 -8.40 -0.25 12.00
N LYS A 179 -8.89 -0.80 10.89
CA LYS A 179 -9.55 -2.10 10.85
C LYS A 179 -9.02 -2.94 9.68
N LEU A 180 -8.55 -4.13 9.97
CA LEU A 180 -8.26 -5.15 8.95
C LEU A 180 -9.61 -5.75 8.51
N LEU A 181 -9.89 -5.69 7.20
CA LEU A 181 -11.12 -6.24 6.61
C LEU A 181 -10.89 -7.63 6.01
N SER A 182 -9.67 -7.90 5.50
CA SER A 182 -9.27 -9.19 4.92
C SER A 182 -7.74 -9.34 4.86
#